data_2ce4b8b2fafc964755b387f3321663cc
#
_entry.id   2ce4b8b2fafc964755b387f3321663cc
#
_cell.length_a   1.000
_cell.length_b   1.000
_cell.length_c   1.000
_cell.angle_alpha   90.00
_cell.angle_beta   90.00
_cell.angle_gamma   90.00
#
_symmetry.space_group_name_H-M   'P 1'
#
loop_
_entity.id
_entity.type
_entity.pdbx_description
1 polymer ?
#
loop_
_entity_poly.entity_id
_entity_poly.type
_entity_poly.pdbx_seq_one_letter_code
_entity_poly.pdbx_strand_id
1 'polypeptide(L)'
;MEFPKAELETLWAPWRFEYFEKSGPPDFLSEAARASDDAAHLVLVRRKNSFLIMNRYPYTVGHLMAVPYRKVGELRDLGENEVVELFSLVVRAQELLRQVTKAQGFNIGINVGECAGAGVPHHLHIHIVPRWSGDTNFMPMLSGTRVLSQGLNDLYQKLKAGADGVG
;
A
#
# COMPACT_ATOMS: atom_id res chain seq x y z
N MET A 1 35.50 -16.32 -5.70
CA MET A 1 34.57 -16.14 -4.54
C MET A 1 33.21 -16.53 -5.07
N GLU A 2 32.69 -17.70 -4.72
CA GLU A 2 31.34 -18.11 -5.11
C GLU A 2 30.36 -17.51 -4.11
N PHE A 3 29.41 -16.74 -4.60
CA PHE A 3 28.29 -16.28 -3.79
C PHE A 3 27.32 -17.45 -3.59
N PRO A 4 26.81 -17.68 -2.37
CA PRO A 4 25.81 -18.70 -2.16
C PRO A 4 24.59 -18.39 -3.04
N LYS A 5 24.13 -19.37 -3.82
CA LYS A 5 22.86 -19.31 -4.52
C LYS A 5 21.76 -19.32 -3.46
N ALA A 6 21.26 -18.14 -3.10
CA ALA A 6 20.02 -18.04 -2.33
C ALA A 6 18.89 -18.47 -3.27
N GLU A 7 18.30 -19.63 -3.03
CA GLU A 7 16.99 -19.95 -3.57
C GLU A 7 16.00 -18.99 -2.93
N LEU A 8 15.50 -18.04 -3.72
CA LEU A 8 14.41 -17.16 -3.29
C LEU A 8 13.16 -18.02 -3.15
N GLU A 9 12.83 -18.43 -1.91
CA GLU A 9 11.57 -19.08 -1.64
C GLU A 9 10.42 -18.13 -1.98
N THR A 10 9.51 -18.59 -2.82
CA THR A 10 8.35 -17.83 -3.28
C THR A 10 7.46 -17.54 -2.08
N LEU A 11 7.23 -16.26 -1.77
CA LEU A 11 6.28 -15.82 -0.75
C LEU A 11 4.87 -16.25 -1.15
N TRP A 12 4.32 -17.24 -0.45
CA TRP A 12 2.96 -17.69 -0.66
C TRP A 12 1.98 -16.76 0.06
N ALA A 13 1.15 -16.05 -0.70
CA ALA A 13 0.13 -15.13 -0.21
C ALA A 13 -1.22 -15.51 -0.81
N PRO A 14 -1.94 -16.51 -0.25
CA PRO A 14 -3.16 -17.06 -0.85
C PRO A 14 -4.27 -16.01 -1.05
N TRP A 15 -4.35 -14.97 -0.21
CA TRP A 15 -5.27 -13.84 -0.40
C TRP A 15 -4.93 -12.96 -1.62
N ARG A 16 -3.73 -13.10 -2.18
CA ARG A 16 -3.34 -12.46 -3.45
C ARG A 16 -3.71 -13.32 -4.65
N PHE A 17 -4.10 -14.59 -4.45
CA PHE A 17 -4.46 -15.50 -5.54
C PHE A 17 -5.70 -15.01 -6.28
N GLU A 18 -6.73 -14.53 -5.58
CA GLU A 18 -7.90 -13.89 -6.19
C GLU A 18 -7.55 -12.66 -7.05
N TYR A 19 -6.42 -12.00 -6.74
CA TYR A 19 -5.89 -10.88 -7.51
C TYR A 19 -5.36 -11.33 -8.87
N PHE A 20 -4.84 -12.57 -8.97
CA PHE A 20 -4.28 -13.12 -10.20
C PHE A 20 -5.29 -13.95 -11.01
N GLU A 21 -6.31 -14.53 -10.38
CA GLU A 21 -7.31 -15.36 -11.08
C GLU A 21 -8.35 -14.58 -11.90
N LYS A 22 -8.68 -13.37 -11.51
CA LYS A 22 -9.57 -12.50 -12.28
C LYS A 22 -8.78 -11.88 -13.42
N SER A 23 -9.22 -12.09 -14.65
CA SER A 23 -8.63 -11.61 -15.90
C SER A 23 -8.21 -10.12 -15.84
N GLY A 24 -6.97 -9.85 -15.41
CA GLY A 24 -6.42 -8.54 -15.10
C GLY A 24 -6.78 -8.05 -13.69
N PRO A 25 -5.86 -7.34 -13.01
CA PRO A 25 -6.16 -6.75 -11.71
C PRO A 25 -7.31 -5.76 -11.86
N PRO A 26 -8.35 -5.83 -10.98
CA PRO A 26 -9.37 -4.80 -10.98
C PRO A 26 -8.68 -3.45 -10.75
N ASP A 27 -9.03 -2.46 -11.56
CA ASP A 27 -8.48 -1.11 -11.45
C ASP A 27 -9.10 -0.38 -10.24
N PHE A 28 -8.92 -1.01 -9.07
CA PHE A 28 -9.50 -0.55 -7.80
C PHE A 28 -9.00 0.84 -7.41
N LEU A 29 -7.84 1.27 -7.93
CA LEU A 29 -7.31 2.62 -7.71
C LEU A 29 -8.12 3.66 -8.48
N SER A 30 -8.44 3.39 -9.75
CA SER A 30 -9.31 4.26 -10.56
C SER A 30 -10.75 4.25 -10.05
N GLU A 31 -11.24 3.12 -9.52
CA GLU A 31 -12.55 3.05 -8.88
C GLU A 31 -12.59 3.93 -7.62
N ALA A 32 -11.61 3.77 -6.73
CA ALA A 32 -11.47 4.57 -5.52
C ALA A 32 -11.32 6.07 -5.80
N ALA A 33 -10.59 6.42 -6.87
CA ALA A 33 -10.41 7.81 -7.31
C ALA A 33 -11.75 8.50 -7.63
N ARG A 34 -12.71 7.77 -8.21
CA ARG A 34 -14.02 8.28 -8.65
C ARG A 34 -15.14 8.13 -7.62
N ALA A 35 -14.95 7.23 -6.66
CA ALA A 35 -15.98 6.91 -5.69
C ALA A 35 -16.20 8.05 -4.70
N SER A 36 -17.45 8.20 -4.24
CA SER A 36 -17.85 9.09 -3.15
C SER A 36 -17.89 8.39 -1.79
N ASP A 37 -17.95 7.04 -1.78
CA ASP A 37 -17.93 6.23 -0.56
C ASP A 37 -16.49 5.82 -0.22
N ASP A 38 -15.85 6.62 0.62
CA ASP A 38 -14.48 6.39 1.07
C ASP A 38 -14.32 5.08 1.84
N ALA A 39 -15.32 4.71 2.63
CA ALA A 39 -15.25 3.52 3.47
C ALA A 39 -15.29 2.23 2.62
N ALA A 40 -16.16 2.15 1.63
CA ALA A 40 -16.25 1.00 0.72
C ALA A 40 -14.96 0.80 -0.09
N HIS A 41 -14.23 1.88 -0.36
CA HIS A 41 -12.99 1.88 -1.13
C HIS A 41 -11.73 2.02 -0.27
N LEU A 42 -11.85 2.04 1.07
CA LEU A 42 -10.73 2.15 2.01
C LEU A 42 -9.89 3.43 1.84
N VAL A 43 -10.50 4.52 1.38
CA VAL A 43 -9.85 5.83 1.22
C VAL A 43 -9.82 6.55 2.56
N LEU A 44 -8.63 6.94 3.01
CA LEU A 44 -8.41 7.60 4.30
C LEU A 44 -8.42 9.13 4.20
N VAL A 45 -7.74 9.66 3.17
CA VAL A 45 -7.57 11.10 2.97
C VAL A 45 -7.69 11.43 1.49
N ARG A 46 -8.43 12.49 1.16
CA ARG A 46 -8.47 13.07 -0.18
C ARG A 46 -7.80 14.44 -0.20
N ARG A 47 -7.00 14.71 -1.23
CA ARG A 47 -6.38 16.00 -1.53
C ARG A 47 -6.82 16.47 -2.91
N LYS A 48 -6.24 17.56 -3.40
CA LYS A 48 -6.61 18.14 -4.70
C LYS A 48 -6.26 17.24 -5.88
N ASN A 49 -5.06 16.67 -5.87
CA ASN A 49 -4.50 15.91 -7.00
C ASN A 49 -4.28 14.43 -6.67
N SER A 50 -4.44 14.02 -5.40
CA SER A 50 -4.08 12.69 -4.92
C SER A 50 -4.92 12.27 -3.71
N PHE A 51 -4.83 11.00 -3.35
CA PHE A 51 -5.50 10.44 -2.18
C PHE A 51 -4.64 9.38 -1.50
N LEU A 52 -4.92 9.14 -0.21
CA LEU A 52 -4.32 8.08 0.61
C LEU A 52 -5.33 6.96 0.80
N ILE A 53 -4.94 5.75 0.48
CA ILE A 53 -5.80 4.56 0.51
C ILE A 53 -5.11 3.40 1.24
N MET A 54 -5.87 2.57 1.95
CA MET A 54 -5.36 1.29 2.43
C MET A 54 -5.30 0.28 1.28
N ASN A 55 -4.21 -0.47 1.22
CA ASN A 55 -4.10 -1.55 0.25
C ASN A 55 -5.09 -2.67 0.61
N ARG A 56 -5.97 -3.04 -0.32
CA ARG A 56 -6.91 -4.17 -0.16
C ARG A 56 -6.18 -5.52 -0.07
N TYR A 57 -4.98 -5.59 -0.67
CA TYR A 57 -4.12 -6.78 -0.69
C TYR A 57 -2.79 -6.49 0.01
N PRO A 58 -2.80 -6.26 1.34
CA PRO A 58 -1.67 -5.70 2.05
C PRO A 58 -0.49 -6.67 2.17
N TYR A 59 0.73 -6.16 2.12
CA TYR A 59 1.95 -6.92 2.45
C TYR A 59 2.07 -7.16 3.96
N THR A 60 1.62 -6.19 4.76
CA THR A 60 1.53 -6.26 6.21
C THR A 60 0.38 -5.39 6.69
N VAL A 61 0.00 -5.52 7.95
CA VAL A 61 -1.03 -4.68 8.60
C VAL A 61 -0.68 -3.20 8.41
N GLY A 62 -1.63 -2.39 7.97
CA GLY A 62 -1.41 -0.95 7.78
C GLY A 62 -0.66 -0.56 6.49
N HIS A 63 -0.58 -1.45 5.50
CA HIS A 63 -0.03 -1.09 4.19
C HIS A 63 -0.91 -0.04 3.51
N LEU A 64 -0.39 1.18 3.37
CA LEU A 64 -1.04 2.30 2.71
C LEU A 64 -0.41 2.58 1.34
N MET A 65 -1.16 3.31 0.51
CA MET A 65 -0.67 3.80 -0.79
C MET A 65 -1.09 5.25 -0.98
N ALA A 66 -0.16 6.10 -1.43
CA ALA A 66 -0.44 7.44 -1.93
C ALA A 66 -0.60 7.37 -3.46
N VAL A 67 -1.71 7.87 -3.99
CA VAL A 67 -2.16 7.62 -5.36
C VAL A 67 -2.59 8.94 -6.00
N PRO A 68 -2.10 9.31 -7.20
CA PRO A 68 -2.62 10.45 -7.95
C PRO A 68 -4.01 10.15 -8.51
N TYR A 69 -4.88 11.16 -8.65
CA TYR A 69 -6.17 10.97 -9.34
C TYR A 69 -5.98 10.68 -10.83
N ARG A 70 -4.97 11.29 -11.45
CA ARG A 70 -4.64 11.01 -12.84
C ARG A 70 -4.01 9.63 -12.97
N LYS A 71 -4.53 8.85 -13.90
CA LYS A 71 -4.00 7.53 -14.25
C LYS A 71 -2.76 7.71 -15.12
N VAL A 72 -1.59 7.68 -14.51
CA VAL A 72 -0.27 7.75 -15.16
C VAL A 72 0.58 6.55 -14.76
N GLY A 73 1.34 6.00 -15.70
CA GLY A 73 2.22 4.84 -15.47
C GLY A 73 3.68 5.20 -15.21
N GLU A 74 4.09 6.42 -15.56
CA GLU A 74 5.47 6.85 -15.51
C GLU A 74 5.65 8.07 -14.59
N LEU A 75 6.76 8.13 -13.87
CA LEU A 75 7.06 9.26 -12.97
C LEU A 75 7.18 10.59 -13.71
N ARG A 76 7.72 10.57 -14.92
CA ARG A 76 7.88 11.78 -15.77
C ARG A 76 6.55 12.40 -16.19
N ASP A 77 5.45 11.66 -16.12
CA ASP A 77 4.13 12.13 -16.50
C ASP A 77 3.40 12.85 -15.35
N LEU A 78 3.97 12.83 -14.13
CA LEU A 78 3.48 13.58 -13.00
C LEU A 78 3.88 15.06 -13.10
N GLY A 79 2.96 15.96 -12.78
CA GLY A 79 3.25 17.38 -12.59
C GLY A 79 3.95 17.64 -11.24
N GLU A 80 4.71 18.72 -11.13
CA GLU A 80 5.42 19.07 -9.89
C GLU A 80 4.51 19.13 -8.67
N ASN A 81 3.32 19.73 -8.80
CA ASN A 81 2.36 19.82 -7.70
C ASN A 81 1.81 18.44 -7.28
N GLU A 82 1.68 17.50 -8.23
CA GLU A 82 1.27 16.13 -7.93
C GLU A 82 2.37 15.40 -7.15
N VAL A 83 3.62 15.56 -7.56
CA VAL A 83 4.79 14.97 -6.85
C VAL A 83 4.86 15.49 -5.42
N VAL A 84 4.79 16.81 -5.23
CA VAL A 84 4.82 17.44 -3.90
C VAL A 84 3.67 16.93 -3.03
N GLU A 85 2.46 16.85 -3.58
CA GLU A 85 1.29 16.41 -2.82
C GLU A 85 1.36 14.92 -2.47
N LEU A 86 1.84 14.06 -3.40
CA LEU A 86 2.06 12.63 -3.14
C LEU A 86 3.04 12.41 -1.98
N PHE A 87 4.18 13.11 -1.97
CA PHE A 87 5.14 12.99 -0.88
C PHE A 87 4.60 13.59 0.44
N SER A 88 3.79 14.62 0.39
CA SER A 88 3.06 15.14 1.56
C SER A 88 2.13 14.08 2.15
N LEU A 89 1.42 13.32 1.31
CA LEU A 89 0.61 12.18 1.76
C LEU A 89 1.46 11.03 2.32
N VAL A 90 2.66 10.79 1.80
CA VAL A 90 3.60 9.81 2.37
C VAL A 90 4.01 10.20 3.79
N VAL A 91 4.33 11.47 4.03
CA VAL A 91 4.64 11.98 5.38
C VAL A 91 3.44 11.80 6.30
N ARG A 92 2.26 12.22 5.85
CA ARG A 92 1.01 12.07 6.61
C ARG A 92 0.69 10.61 6.95
N ALA A 93 0.91 9.70 6.02
CA ALA A 93 0.72 8.27 6.24
C ALA A 93 1.64 7.71 7.34
N GLN A 94 2.90 8.13 7.36
CA GLN A 94 3.85 7.73 8.40
C GLN A 94 3.41 8.21 9.79
N GLU A 95 2.98 9.48 9.92
CA GLU A 95 2.48 10.06 11.17
C GLU A 95 1.26 9.28 11.68
N LEU A 96 0.29 9.07 10.79
CA LEU A 96 -0.93 8.33 11.09
C LEU A 96 -0.63 6.89 11.55
N LEU A 97 0.24 6.18 10.84
CA LEU A 97 0.63 4.81 11.18
C LEU A 97 1.41 4.75 12.50
N ARG A 98 2.31 5.72 12.78
CA ARG A 98 2.98 5.81 14.09
C ARG A 98 1.99 6.02 15.21
N GLN A 99 1.03 6.90 15.02
CA GLN A 99 0.01 7.22 16.03
C GLN A 99 -0.90 6.00 16.31
N VAL A 100 -1.45 5.37 15.28
CA VAL A 100 -2.50 4.36 15.40
C VAL A 100 -1.92 2.96 15.63
N THR A 101 -0.88 2.58 14.90
CA THR A 101 -0.33 1.23 14.91
C THR A 101 1.00 1.10 15.66
N LYS A 102 1.54 2.22 16.16
CA LYS A 102 2.86 2.28 16.81
C LYS A 102 3.99 1.79 15.90
N ALA A 103 3.87 2.03 14.58
CA ALA A 103 4.90 1.67 13.62
C ALA A 103 6.25 2.30 13.98
N GLN A 104 7.31 1.49 13.94
CA GLN A 104 8.67 1.90 14.31
C GLN A 104 9.50 2.32 13.09
N GLY A 105 9.18 1.77 11.92
CA GLY A 105 9.85 2.05 10.66
C GLY A 105 8.92 1.90 9.46
N PHE A 106 9.43 2.20 8.27
CA PHE A 106 8.66 2.10 7.02
C PHE A 106 9.56 1.66 5.87
N ASN A 107 9.00 0.80 5.01
CA ASN A 107 9.51 0.62 3.65
C ASN A 107 8.61 1.42 2.71
N ILE A 108 9.22 2.33 1.95
CA ILE A 108 8.51 3.21 1.01
C ILE A 108 9.09 2.97 -0.37
N GLY A 109 8.22 2.76 -1.38
CA GLY A 109 8.68 2.46 -2.72
C GLY A 109 7.60 2.60 -3.78
N ILE A 110 8.04 2.62 -5.03
CA ILE A 110 7.20 2.73 -6.23
C ILE A 110 7.61 1.62 -7.19
N ASN A 111 6.65 0.86 -7.70
CA ASN A 111 6.88 -0.08 -8.78
C ASN A 111 6.53 0.59 -10.11
N VAL A 112 7.47 0.72 -11.02
CA VAL A 112 7.27 1.28 -12.35
C VAL A 112 7.42 0.18 -13.39
N GLY A 113 6.34 -0.09 -14.13
CA GLY A 113 6.28 -1.17 -15.11
C GLY A 113 5.97 -2.55 -14.52
N GLU A 114 5.50 -3.45 -15.37
CA GLU A 114 5.07 -4.80 -14.97
C GLU A 114 6.23 -5.65 -14.43
N CYS A 115 7.39 -5.56 -15.06
CA CYS A 115 8.58 -6.33 -14.65
C CYS A 115 9.13 -5.93 -13.27
N ALA A 116 8.76 -4.72 -12.78
CA ALA A 116 9.08 -4.27 -11.44
C ALA A 116 8.03 -4.72 -10.40
N GLY A 117 7.03 -5.51 -10.79
CA GLY A 117 5.99 -6.01 -9.91
C GLY A 117 4.82 -5.04 -9.69
N ALA A 118 4.62 -4.07 -10.59
CA ALA A 118 3.46 -3.19 -10.55
C ALA A 118 2.19 -4.01 -10.83
N GLY A 119 1.33 -4.14 -9.82
CA GLY A 119 0.05 -4.82 -9.97
C GLY A 119 -0.99 -4.00 -10.76
N VAL A 120 -0.83 -2.69 -10.81
CA VAL A 120 -1.60 -1.75 -11.65
C VAL A 120 -0.60 -0.87 -12.40
N PRO A 121 0.04 -1.38 -13.48
CA PRO A 121 1.20 -0.75 -14.10
C PRO A 121 0.90 0.62 -14.72
N HIS A 122 -0.36 0.88 -15.07
CA HIS A 122 -0.78 2.14 -15.69
C HIS A 122 -1.28 3.20 -14.68
N HIS A 123 -1.19 2.91 -13.37
CA HIS A 123 -1.61 3.84 -12.32
C HIS A 123 -0.58 3.84 -11.18
N LEU A 124 0.36 4.77 -11.25
CA LEU A 124 1.41 4.94 -10.23
C LEU A 124 0.82 5.05 -8.84
N HIS A 125 1.49 4.44 -7.89
CA HIS A 125 1.19 4.55 -6.48
C HIS A 125 2.46 4.35 -5.65
N ILE A 126 2.56 5.12 -4.58
CA ILE A 126 3.66 5.01 -3.62
C ILE A 126 3.21 4.10 -2.49
N HIS A 127 3.87 2.97 -2.32
CA HIS A 127 3.64 2.07 -1.19
C HIS A 127 4.25 2.62 0.08
N ILE A 128 3.51 2.57 1.18
CA ILE A 128 3.97 2.89 2.54
C ILE A 128 3.67 1.67 3.41
N VAL A 129 4.71 0.90 3.72
CA VAL A 129 4.62 -0.37 4.45
C VAL A 129 5.21 -0.18 5.84
N PRO A 130 4.40 -0.18 6.90
CA PRO A 130 4.90 -0.02 8.27
C PRO A 130 5.66 -1.26 8.72
N ARG A 131 6.66 -1.03 9.59
CA ARG A 131 7.54 -2.05 10.12
C ARG A 131 7.66 -1.94 11.65
N TRP A 132 7.85 -3.09 12.29
CA TRP A 132 8.10 -3.21 13.73
C TRP A 132 9.29 -4.13 13.97
N SER A 133 10.00 -3.91 15.07
CA SER A 133 11.02 -4.87 15.51
C SER A 133 10.37 -6.22 15.78
N GLY A 134 10.87 -7.28 15.14
CA GLY A 134 10.29 -8.61 15.25
C GLY A 134 9.01 -8.84 14.43
N ASP A 135 8.66 -8.00 13.47
CA ASP A 135 7.50 -8.18 12.59
C ASP A 135 7.65 -9.36 11.61
N THR A 136 8.87 -9.89 11.51
CA THR A 136 9.18 -11.11 10.79
C THR A 136 9.50 -12.22 11.82
N ASN A 137 8.75 -13.29 11.79
CA ASN A 137 8.95 -14.47 12.64
C ASN A 137 9.27 -15.70 11.77
N PHE A 138 9.34 -16.88 12.39
CA PHE A 138 9.68 -18.13 11.71
C PHE A 138 8.54 -18.67 10.81
N MET A 139 7.31 -18.17 10.92
CA MET A 139 6.15 -18.68 10.16
C MET A 139 6.32 -18.57 8.65
N PRO A 140 6.83 -17.46 8.07
CA PRO A 140 7.12 -17.39 6.64
C PRO A 140 8.14 -18.44 6.17
N MET A 141 9.10 -18.80 7.05
CA MET A 141 10.13 -19.79 6.73
C MET A 141 9.61 -21.25 6.79
N LEU A 142 8.63 -21.52 7.67
CA LEU A 142 8.08 -22.87 7.81
C LEU A 142 6.93 -23.18 6.85
N SER A 143 6.12 -22.17 6.53
CA SER A 143 4.88 -22.39 5.79
C SER A 143 4.58 -21.34 4.69
N GLY A 144 5.50 -20.39 4.46
CA GLY A 144 5.25 -19.26 3.55
C GLY A 144 4.10 -18.34 4.00
N THR A 145 3.62 -18.49 5.24
CA THR A 145 2.41 -17.82 5.74
C THR A 145 2.75 -16.56 6.54
N ARG A 146 2.15 -15.44 6.21
CA ARG A 146 2.15 -14.23 7.06
C ARG A 146 0.85 -14.17 7.86
N VAL A 147 0.98 -13.89 9.16
CA VAL A 147 -0.16 -13.64 10.03
C VAL A 147 -0.49 -12.14 9.97
N LEU A 148 -1.69 -11.80 9.50
CA LEU A 148 -2.25 -10.47 9.64
C LEU A 148 -3.03 -10.43 10.96
N SER A 149 -2.52 -9.70 11.93
CA SER A 149 -3.05 -9.68 13.30
C SER A 149 -4.30 -8.84 13.49
N GLN A 150 -4.79 -8.15 12.44
CA GLN A 150 -5.96 -7.27 12.52
C GLN A 150 -6.78 -7.30 11.23
N GLY A 151 -8.10 -7.33 11.37
CA GLY A 151 -9.04 -7.23 10.25
C GLY A 151 -8.94 -5.88 9.53
N LEU A 152 -9.13 -5.91 8.21
CA LEU A 152 -8.93 -4.74 7.34
C LEU A 152 -9.90 -3.59 7.70
N ASN A 153 -11.18 -3.92 7.94
CA ASN A 153 -12.20 -2.93 8.27
C ASN A 153 -11.98 -2.28 9.64
N ASP A 154 -11.61 -3.06 10.66
CA ASP A 154 -11.34 -2.52 11.99
C ASP A 154 -10.15 -1.56 11.98
N LEU A 155 -9.12 -1.91 11.22
CA LEU A 155 -7.96 -1.06 11.04
C LEU A 155 -8.33 0.22 10.26
N TYR A 156 -9.15 0.10 9.22
CA TYR A 156 -9.64 1.25 8.47
C TYR A 156 -10.34 2.26 9.39
N GLN A 157 -11.25 1.83 10.24
CA GLN A 157 -11.97 2.72 11.16
C GLN A 157 -11.02 3.46 12.11
N LYS A 158 -10.02 2.76 12.65
CA LYS A 158 -9.02 3.39 13.52
C LYS A 158 -8.15 4.42 12.79
N LEU A 159 -7.72 4.09 11.58
CA LEU A 159 -6.91 5.00 10.75
C LEU A 159 -7.74 6.19 10.28
N LYS A 160 -8.99 5.99 9.90
CA LYS A 160 -9.89 7.07 9.47
C LYS A 160 -10.15 8.05 10.61
N ALA A 161 -10.45 7.57 11.81
CA ALA A 161 -10.61 8.41 13.00
C ALA A 161 -9.33 9.21 13.32
N GLY A 162 -8.14 8.59 13.19
CA GLY A 162 -6.87 9.27 13.35
C GLY A 162 -6.59 10.30 12.25
N ALA A 163 -7.04 10.05 11.02
CA ALA A 163 -6.88 10.98 9.90
C ALA A 163 -7.76 12.22 10.05
N ASP A 164 -8.98 12.06 10.57
CA ASP A 164 -9.96 13.13 10.77
C ASP A 164 -9.69 13.97 12.04
N GLY A 165 -9.02 13.39 13.04
CA GLY A 165 -8.72 14.04 14.34
C GLY A 165 -7.47 14.94 14.35
N VAL A 166 -6.74 15.04 13.27
CA VAL A 166 -5.52 15.86 13.12
C VAL A 166 -5.73 16.78 11.90
N GLY A 167 -6.57 17.79 12.07
CA GLY A 167 -6.75 18.93 11.18
C GLY A 167 -5.96 20.13 11.71
#